data_beb1e238ba43436cb85806e967b7d1d1
#
_entry.id   beb1e238ba43436cb85806e967b7d1d1
#
_cell.length_a   1.000
_cell.length_b   1.000
_cell.length_c   1.000
_cell.angle_alpha   90.00
_cell.angle_beta   90.00
_cell.angle_gamma   90.00
#
_symmetry.space_group_name_H-M   'P 1'
#
loop_
_entity.id
_entity.type
_entity.pdbx_description
1 polymer ?
#
loop_
_entity_poly.entity_id
_entity_poly.type
_entity_poly.pdbx_seq_one_letter_code
_entity_poly.pdbx_strand_id
1 'polypeptide(L)'
;MQVKIQYSYLVDSINFLSTMTLKGKQSIHRTRFIKQLSEKLKQVSEEELQLIKEFTGTDDNGDPNKNEDGSFAIDDINEFKKQQNDYLSDFYVIEGGDAHGMIKTMKGIIENYDKEVSGKEADTFEHLYTAFENSKEKGEEE
;
A
#
# COMPACT_ATOMS: atom_id res chain seq x y z
N MET A 1 -5.80 17.06 6.38
CA MET A 1 -6.41 16.06 5.48
C MET A 1 -5.74 14.72 5.70
N GLN A 2 -6.47 13.64 5.63
CA GLN A 2 -6.01 12.31 5.97
C GLN A 2 -6.51 11.32 4.93
N VAL A 3 -5.63 10.43 4.45
CA VAL A 3 -6.00 9.39 3.51
C VAL A 3 -5.51 8.04 4.03
N LYS A 4 -6.31 6.99 3.84
CA LYS A 4 -6.01 5.64 4.32
C LYS A 4 -5.88 4.69 3.14
N ILE A 5 -4.74 4.00 3.05
CA ILE A 5 -4.49 3.02 1.99
C ILE A 5 -4.20 1.68 2.65
N GLN A 6 -4.96 0.67 2.27
CA GLN A 6 -4.82 -0.66 2.83
C GLN A 6 -3.47 -1.27 2.45
N TYR A 7 -2.85 -2.00 3.38
CA TYR A 7 -1.52 -2.59 3.15
C TYR A 7 -1.50 -3.46 1.89
N SER A 8 -2.56 -4.21 1.65
CA SER A 8 -2.65 -5.09 0.49
C SER A 8 -2.64 -4.34 -0.85
N TYR A 9 -2.88 -3.03 -0.84
CA TYR A 9 -2.90 -2.19 -2.04
C TYR A 9 -1.65 -1.33 -2.22
N LEU A 10 -0.66 -1.43 -1.32
CA LEU A 10 0.53 -0.58 -1.40
C LEU A 10 1.31 -0.78 -2.70
N VAL A 11 1.61 -2.03 -3.05
CA VAL A 11 2.38 -2.35 -4.27
C VAL A 11 1.64 -1.87 -5.51
N ASP A 12 0.37 -2.24 -5.63
CA ASP A 12 -0.43 -1.90 -6.80
C ASP A 12 -0.63 -0.39 -6.93
N SER A 13 -0.82 0.29 -5.80
CA SER A 13 -0.96 1.76 -5.80
C SER A 13 0.31 2.44 -6.27
N ILE A 14 1.48 1.99 -5.79
CA ILE A 14 2.76 2.52 -6.24
C ILE A 14 2.90 2.33 -7.74
N ASN A 15 2.63 1.13 -8.23
CA ASN A 15 2.76 0.81 -9.66
C ASN A 15 1.80 1.65 -10.49
N PHE A 16 0.55 1.76 -10.08
CA PHE A 16 -0.45 2.55 -10.80
C PHE A 16 -0.06 4.03 -10.87
N LEU A 17 0.30 4.61 -9.73
CA LEU A 17 0.68 6.03 -9.67
C LEU A 17 1.94 6.31 -10.49
N SER A 18 2.86 5.35 -10.57
CA SER A 18 4.10 5.49 -11.34
C SER A 18 3.86 5.60 -12.84
N THR A 19 2.71 5.12 -13.33
CA THR A 19 2.40 5.16 -14.77
C THR A 19 1.85 6.50 -15.23
N MET A 20 1.49 7.37 -14.31
CA MET A 20 0.87 8.64 -14.66
C MET A 20 1.87 9.62 -15.26
N THR A 21 1.47 10.25 -16.36
CA THR A 21 2.26 11.32 -16.99
C THR A 21 1.77 12.65 -16.44
N LEU A 22 2.57 13.26 -15.58
CA LEU A 22 2.22 14.50 -14.88
C LEU A 22 3.36 15.50 -15.04
N LYS A 23 3.09 16.75 -14.78
CA LYS A 23 4.11 17.80 -14.86
C LYS A 23 4.05 18.73 -13.66
N GLY A 24 5.19 19.40 -13.42
CA GLY A 24 5.27 20.42 -12.39
C GLY A 24 4.96 19.90 -11.00
N LYS A 25 4.21 20.67 -10.26
CA LYS A 25 3.85 20.36 -8.89
C LYS A 25 3.14 19.01 -8.74
N GLN A 26 2.29 18.65 -9.70
CA GLN A 26 1.61 17.37 -9.67
C GLN A 26 2.60 16.19 -9.72
N SER A 27 3.60 16.30 -10.59
CA SER A 27 4.65 15.26 -10.69
C SER A 27 5.45 15.16 -9.40
N ILE A 28 5.82 16.30 -8.82
CA ILE A 28 6.58 16.34 -7.57
C ILE A 28 5.78 15.71 -6.43
N HIS A 29 4.54 16.10 -6.29
CA HIS A 29 3.69 15.57 -5.22
C HIS A 29 3.41 14.08 -5.39
N ARG A 30 3.18 13.62 -6.64
CA ARG A 30 3.02 12.20 -6.90
C ARG A 30 4.27 11.43 -6.49
N THR A 31 5.44 11.93 -6.81
CA THR A 31 6.70 11.28 -6.45
C THR A 31 6.89 11.21 -4.93
N ARG A 32 6.58 12.30 -4.23
CA ARG A 32 6.66 12.33 -2.76
C ARG A 32 5.66 11.36 -2.12
N PHE A 33 4.46 11.28 -2.69
CA PHE A 33 3.45 10.34 -2.20
C PHE A 33 3.92 8.90 -2.37
N ILE A 34 4.46 8.57 -3.54
CA ILE A 34 5.02 7.23 -3.81
C ILE A 34 6.14 6.90 -2.82
N LYS A 35 7.00 7.86 -2.50
CA LYS A 35 8.07 7.63 -1.53
C LYS A 35 7.52 7.23 -0.16
N GLN A 36 6.46 7.88 0.29
CA GLN A 36 5.83 7.52 1.56
C GLN A 36 5.23 6.11 1.50
N LEU A 37 4.55 5.77 0.40
CA LEU A 37 4.02 4.43 0.23
C LEU A 37 5.13 3.38 0.20
N SER A 38 6.25 3.70 -0.47
CA SER A 38 7.38 2.77 -0.58
C SER A 38 8.07 2.53 0.75
N GLU A 39 8.22 3.56 1.57
CA GLU A 39 8.79 3.43 2.91
C GLU A 39 7.89 2.56 3.79
N LYS A 40 6.57 2.77 3.72
CA LYS A 40 5.63 1.93 4.47
C LYS A 40 5.63 0.50 3.95
N LEU A 41 5.72 0.32 2.64
CA LEU A 41 5.79 -1.02 2.04
C LEU A 41 7.01 -1.79 2.55
N LYS A 42 8.15 -1.13 2.68
CA LYS A 42 9.35 -1.75 3.23
C LYS A 42 9.09 -2.27 4.64
N GLN A 43 8.48 -1.46 5.49
CA GLN A 43 8.11 -1.86 6.85
C GLN A 43 7.14 -3.03 6.84
N VAL A 44 6.10 -2.97 6.01
CA VAL A 44 5.10 -4.03 5.89
C VAL A 44 5.75 -5.33 5.44
N SER A 45 6.67 -5.27 4.46
CA SER A 45 7.39 -6.46 3.97
C SER A 45 8.25 -7.08 5.06
N GLU A 46 8.90 -6.28 5.88
CA GLU A 46 9.70 -6.77 6.99
C GLU A 46 8.84 -7.45 8.06
N GLU A 47 7.69 -6.86 8.37
CA GLU A 47 6.75 -7.44 9.34
C GLU A 47 6.11 -8.71 8.80
N GLU A 48 5.79 -8.74 7.51
CA GLU A 48 5.26 -9.94 6.87
C GLU A 48 6.29 -11.08 6.88
N LEU A 49 7.57 -10.74 6.66
CA LEU A 49 8.64 -11.72 6.75
C LEU A 49 8.75 -12.32 8.16
N GLN A 50 8.57 -11.50 9.20
CA GLN A 50 8.55 -12.00 10.57
C GLN A 50 7.39 -12.98 10.79
N LEU A 51 6.22 -12.66 10.23
CA LEU A 51 5.08 -13.56 10.30
C LEU A 51 5.39 -14.89 9.61
N ILE A 52 6.00 -14.84 8.42
CA ILE A 52 6.40 -16.04 7.70
C ILE A 52 7.33 -16.89 8.57
N LYS A 53 8.32 -16.29 9.20
CA LYS A 53 9.28 -17.02 10.07
C LYS A 53 8.61 -17.69 11.26
N GLU A 54 7.54 -17.12 11.79
CA GLU A 54 6.78 -17.74 12.87
C GLU A 54 6.16 -19.07 12.42
N PHE A 55 5.85 -19.21 11.14
CA PHE A 55 5.22 -20.42 10.58
C PHE A 55 6.21 -21.36 9.91
N THR A 56 7.44 -20.94 9.64
CA THR A 56 8.44 -21.78 8.98
C THR A 56 9.57 -22.17 9.90
N GLY A 57 9.83 -21.40 10.95
CA GLY A 57 11.11 -21.43 11.65
C GLY A 57 12.18 -20.80 10.77
N THR A 58 13.40 -20.78 11.25
CA THR A 58 14.53 -20.15 10.54
C THR A 58 15.66 -21.15 10.32
N ASP A 59 16.41 -20.95 9.23
CA ASP A 59 17.61 -21.71 8.93
C ASP A 59 18.83 -21.11 9.65
N ASP A 60 20.04 -21.64 9.37
CA ASP A 60 21.26 -21.20 10.01
C ASP A 60 21.62 -19.74 9.72
N ASN A 61 21.06 -19.17 8.65
CA ASN A 61 21.28 -17.78 8.27
C ASN A 61 20.22 -16.84 8.82
N GLY A 62 19.23 -17.37 9.54
CA GLY A 62 18.12 -16.58 10.06
C GLY A 62 17.02 -16.34 9.05
N ASP A 63 17.06 -16.99 7.90
CA ASP A 63 16.04 -16.89 6.86
C ASP A 63 14.93 -17.92 7.08
N PRO A 64 13.73 -17.71 6.53
CA PRO A 64 12.65 -18.69 6.66
C PRO A 64 13.06 -20.04 6.05
N ASN A 65 12.68 -21.13 6.70
CA ASN A 65 12.91 -22.47 6.14
C ASN A 65 12.10 -22.63 4.86
N LYS A 66 12.69 -23.33 3.87
CA LYS A 66 12.08 -23.55 2.56
C LYS A 66 11.98 -25.02 2.25
N ASN A 67 10.99 -25.35 1.44
CA ASN A 67 10.85 -26.67 0.82
C ASN A 67 11.88 -26.85 -0.29
N GLU A 68 12.02 -28.08 -0.81
CA GLU A 68 12.96 -28.36 -1.88
C GLU A 68 12.70 -27.55 -3.15
N ASP A 69 11.43 -27.19 -3.40
CA ASP A 69 11.05 -26.40 -4.57
C ASP A 69 11.26 -24.90 -4.40
N GLY A 70 11.81 -24.46 -3.28
CA GLY A 70 12.09 -23.06 -3.00
C GLY A 70 10.94 -22.29 -2.36
N SER A 71 9.78 -22.91 -2.20
CA SER A 71 8.65 -22.27 -1.49
C SER A 71 8.90 -22.31 0.03
N PHE A 72 8.24 -21.42 0.75
CA PHE A 72 8.35 -21.39 2.21
C PHE A 72 7.71 -22.63 2.82
N ALA A 73 8.42 -23.22 3.81
CA ALA A 73 7.97 -24.43 4.52
C ALA A 73 6.97 -24.04 5.62
N ILE A 74 5.78 -23.62 5.24
CA ILE A 74 4.77 -23.09 6.17
C ILE A 74 4.03 -24.22 6.86
N ASP A 75 4.09 -24.24 8.20
CA ASP A 75 3.23 -25.09 9.03
C ASP A 75 1.85 -24.43 9.10
N ASP A 76 0.79 -25.24 9.15
CA ASP A 76 -0.58 -24.74 9.27
C ASP A 76 -0.88 -23.60 8.29
N ILE A 77 -0.91 -23.94 7.01
CA ILE A 77 -1.10 -22.97 5.93
C ILE A 77 -2.42 -22.18 6.08
N ASN A 78 -3.45 -22.80 6.63
CA ASN A 78 -4.75 -22.14 6.80
C ASN A 78 -4.68 -21.03 7.84
N GLU A 79 -4.04 -21.31 8.98
CA GLU A 79 -3.85 -20.29 10.02
C GLU A 79 -2.91 -19.17 9.54
N PHE A 80 -1.86 -19.52 8.80
CA PHE A 80 -0.96 -18.54 8.22
C PHE A 80 -1.72 -17.58 7.31
N LYS A 81 -2.53 -18.11 6.38
CA LYS A 81 -3.29 -17.28 5.46
C LYS A 81 -4.28 -16.36 6.18
N LYS A 82 -4.90 -16.88 7.24
CA LYS A 82 -5.82 -16.08 8.05
C LYS A 82 -5.10 -14.90 8.69
N GLN A 83 -3.95 -15.14 9.30
CA GLN A 83 -3.17 -14.07 9.94
C GLN A 83 -2.58 -13.11 8.92
N GLN A 84 -2.13 -13.61 7.77
CA GLN A 84 -1.62 -12.77 6.69
C GLN A 84 -2.70 -11.83 6.16
N ASN A 85 -3.90 -12.36 5.89
CA ASN A 85 -5.01 -11.56 5.40
C ASN A 85 -5.44 -10.52 6.44
N ASP A 86 -5.48 -10.90 7.71
CA ASP A 86 -5.81 -9.99 8.79
C ASP A 86 -4.80 -8.83 8.86
N TYR A 87 -3.53 -9.15 8.80
CA TYR A 87 -2.46 -8.14 8.81
C TYR A 87 -2.55 -7.21 7.59
N LEU A 88 -2.70 -7.77 6.38
CA LEU A 88 -2.72 -7.00 5.15
C LEU A 88 -4.00 -6.18 4.95
N SER A 89 -5.04 -6.45 5.73
CA SER A 89 -6.27 -5.65 5.71
C SER A 89 -6.17 -4.37 6.53
N ASP A 90 -5.07 -4.20 7.25
CA ASP A 90 -4.81 -2.97 8.00
C ASP A 90 -4.48 -1.82 7.05
N PHE A 91 -4.52 -0.60 7.56
CA PHE A 91 -4.38 0.62 6.75
C PHE A 91 -3.16 1.43 7.12
N TYR A 92 -2.48 1.95 6.11
CA TYR A 92 -1.51 3.02 6.27
C TYR A 92 -2.26 4.36 6.24
N VAL A 93 -2.12 5.12 7.30
CA VAL A 93 -2.78 6.42 7.44
C VAL A 93 -1.77 7.51 7.13
N ILE A 94 -2.04 8.30 6.09
CA ILE A 94 -1.19 9.44 5.71
C ILE A 94 -1.93 10.71 6.12
N GLU A 95 -1.31 11.49 7.00
CA GLU A 95 -1.94 12.69 7.53
C GLU A 95 -1.33 13.96 6.94
N GLY A 96 -2.00 15.10 7.20
CA GLY A 96 -1.61 16.41 6.74
C GLY A 96 -0.25 16.87 7.27
N GLY A 97 -0.18 18.06 7.83
CA GLY A 97 1.10 18.68 8.19
C GLY A 97 1.84 19.11 6.93
N ASP A 98 3.12 18.78 6.82
CA ASP A 98 3.92 19.13 5.63
C ASP A 98 3.41 18.45 4.37
N ALA A 99 2.71 17.32 4.52
CA ALA A 99 2.13 16.57 3.42
C ALA A 99 0.74 17.06 3.00
N HIS A 100 0.21 18.05 3.68
CA HIS A 100 -1.17 18.53 3.46
C HIS A 100 -1.42 18.91 2.00
N GLY A 101 -0.54 19.74 1.43
CA GLY A 101 -0.65 20.14 0.03
C GLY A 101 -0.52 18.96 -0.93
N MET A 102 0.33 18.01 -0.57
CA MET A 102 0.54 16.80 -1.37
C MET A 102 -0.73 15.95 -1.44
N ILE A 103 -1.39 15.72 -0.31
CA ILE A 103 -2.62 14.92 -0.28
C ILE A 103 -3.71 15.58 -1.12
N LYS A 104 -3.85 16.89 -0.97
CA LYS A 104 -4.85 17.65 -1.74
C LYS A 104 -4.58 17.57 -3.24
N THR A 105 -3.32 17.69 -3.64
CA THR A 105 -2.90 17.56 -5.03
C THR A 105 -3.20 16.14 -5.55
N MET A 106 -2.87 15.12 -4.79
CA MET A 106 -3.14 13.73 -5.18
C MET A 106 -4.63 13.46 -5.31
N LYS A 107 -5.44 14.00 -4.40
CA LYS A 107 -6.88 13.87 -4.48
C LYS A 107 -7.41 14.43 -5.81
N GLY A 108 -6.94 15.62 -6.21
CA GLY A 108 -7.31 16.22 -7.49
C GLY A 108 -6.89 15.37 -8.67
N ILE A 109 -5.69 14.82 -8.65
CA ILE A 109 -5.19 13.96 -9.72
C ILE A 109 -6.08 12.71 -9.87
N ILE A 110 -6.41 12.07 -8.77
CA ILE A 110 -7.24 10.86 -8.80
C ILE A 110 -8.67 11.17 -9.24
N GLU A 111 -9.25 12.24 -8.72
CA GLU A 111 -10.64 12.61 -9.06
C GLU A 111 -10.81 13.04 -10.52
N ASN A 112 -9.76 13.58 -11.11
CA ASN A 112 -9.79 14.03 -12.51
C ASN A 112 -9.17 13.03 -13.49
N TYR A 113 -8.81 11.85 -13.02
CA TYR A 113 -8.23 10.80 -13.88
C TYR A 113 -9.33 10.27 -14.80
N ASP A 114 -9.10 10.36 -16.10
CA ASP A 114 -10.11 10.02 -17.10
C ASP A 114 -9.69 8.95 -18.09
N LYS A 115 -8.54 8.30 -17.87
CA LYS A 115 -8.08 7.22 -18.74
C LYS A 115 -8.83 5.94 -18.45
N GLU A 116 -8.97 5.11 -19.48
CA GLU A 116 -9.62 3.82 -19.32
C GLU A 116 -8.75 2.88 -18.48
N VAL A 117 -9.40 2.12 -17.63
CA VAL A 117 -8.77 1.13 -16.77
C VAL A 117 -9.55 -0.18 -16.84
N SER A 118 -8.87 -1.30 -16.59
CA SER A 118 -9.53 -2.61 -16.56
C SER A 118 -8.77 -3.54 -15.62
N GLY A 119 -9.42 -4.63 -15.22
CA GLY A 119 -8.83 -5.66 -14.40
C GLY A 119 -8.23 -5.14 -13.10
N LYS A 120 -7.02 -5.57 -12.82
CA LYS A 120 -6.30 -5.18 -11.60
C LYS A 120 -6.12 -3.67 -11.49
N GLU A 121 -5.86 -3.02 -12.61
CA GLU A 121 -5.68 -1.57 -12.64
C GLU A 121 -6.97 -0.85 -12.24
N ALA A 122 -8.12 -1.34 -12.70
CA ALA A 122 -9.42 -0.78 -12.33
C ALA A 122 -9.68 -0.97 -10.83
N ASP A 123 -9.34 -2.13 -10.29
CA ASP A 123 -9.48 -2.41 -8.87
C ASP A 123 -8.62 -1.47 -8.03
N THR A 124 -7.38 -1.28 -8.44
CA THR A 124 -6.46 -0.36 -7.77
C THR A 124 -6.95 1.08 -7.83
N PHE A 125 -7.42 1.51 -9.00
CA PHE A 125 -7.96 2.85 -9.17
C PHE A 125 -9.18 3.07 -8.28
N GLU A 126 -10.09 2.11 -8.23
CA GLU A 126 -11.28 2.19 -7.37
C GLU A 126 -10.87 2.33 -5.90
N HIS A 127 -9.89 1.55 -5.46
CA HIS A 127 -9.38 1.64 -4.09
C HIS A 127 -8.83 3.04 -3.78
N LEU A 128 -7.99 3.57 -4.68
CA LEU A 128 -7.41 4.91 -4.51
C LEU A 128 -8.48 5.99 -4.53
N TYR A 129 -9.42 5.89 -5.47
CA TYR A 129 -10.52 6.85 -5.57
C TYR A 129 -11.31 6.89 -4.25
N THR A 130 -11.68 5.73 -3.74
CA THR A 130 -12.42 5.62 -2.48
C THR A 130 -11.60 6.17 -1.30
N ALA A 131 -10.31 5.89 -1.27
CA ALA A 131 -9.43 6.39 -0.20
C ALA A 131 -9.42 7.92 -0.17
N PHE A 132 -9.28 8.55 -1.33
CA PHE A 132 -9.26 10.02 -1.41
C PHE A 132 -10.66 10.62 -1.26
N GLU A 133 -11.69 9.94 -1.73
CA GLU A 133 -13.07 10.36 -1.53
C GLU A 133 -13.42 10.45 -0.04
N ASN A 134 -12.90 9.50 0.74
CA ASN A 134 -13.12 9.46 2.18
C ASN A 134 -12.15 10.35 2.97
N SER A 135 -11.18 10.97 2.31
CA SER A 135 -10.27 11.88 2.98
C SER A 135 -11.01 13.18 3.35
N LYS A 136 -10.73 13.70 4.55
CA LYS A 136 -11.38 14.91 5.03
C LYS A 136 -10.33 15.90 5.54
N GLU A 137 -10.63 17.18 5.38
CA GLU A 137 -9.81 18.20 5.99
C GLU A 137 -10.08 18.26 7.49
N LYS A 138 -9.10 18.77 8.22
CA LYS A 138 -9.24 18.91 9.67
C LYS A 138 -10.43 19.81 9.97
N GLY A 139 -11.38 19.29 10.73
CA GLY A 139 -12.62 20.00 11.06
C GLY A 139 -13.84 19.53 10.28
N GLU A 140 -13.68 18.65 9.31
CA GLU A 140 -14.79 18.10 8.51
C GLU A 140 -15.27 16.73 8.99
N GLU A 141 -14.70 16.21 10.06
CA GLU A 141 -14.94 14.84 10.52
C GLU A 141 -16.12 14.72 11.46
N GLU A 142 -17.11 15.40 11.21
CA GLU A 142 -18.29 15.46 12.08
C GLU A 142 -19.34 14.39 11.72
#